data_841c15843fff4a5661e3e7cca38ecc20
#
_entry.id   841c15843fff4a5661e3e7cca38ecc20
#
_cell.length_a   1.000
_cell.length_b   1.000
_cell.length_c   1.000
_cell.angle_alpha   90.00
_cell.angle_beta   90.00
_cell.angle_gamma   90.00
#
_symmetry.space_group_name_H-M   'P 1'
#
loop_
_entity.id
_entity.type
_entity.pdbx_description
1 polymer ?
#
loop_
_entity_poly.entity_id
_entity_poly.type
_entity_poly.pdbx_seq_one_letter_code
_entity_poly.pdbx_strand_id
1 'polypeptide(L)'
;MSDTKVEPESGKESRRKCRTHGRMHALVQDVSVWIHGHRLAVALSCTFAGLNIAMWIGFALAGRPLPLRSLRTSLQEFNLLHLLATLLLTRGILQLLVDTIALLVMFSIAETLLGRRRTLTAAFICTLAGTALGLLLCGGIAQLLQGTPVVGRIRFALSPLTLGVGAMMAASAFTRRLWRRRIRLIGYVSIIMVVMFSGNPGDYCLLAAAGFGHVLG
;
A
#
# COMPACT_ATOMS: atom_id res chain seq x y z
N MET A 1 11.02 -62.04 32.89
CA MET A 1 10.00 -61.16 33.44
C MET A 1 10.52 -59.71 33.23
N SER A 2 10.04 -59.08 32.16
CA SER A 2 10.48 -57.73 31.76
C SER A 2 9.38 -56.78 32.17
N ASP A 3 9.65 -55.99 33.20
CA ASP A 3 8.78 -54.87 33.62
C ASP A 3 8.92 -53.72 32.64
N THR A 4 7.99 -53.60 31.70
CA THR A 4 7.82 -52.41 30.84
C THR A 4 7.15 -51.33 31.63
N LYS A 5 7.95 -50.39 32.11
CA LYS A 5 7.52 -49.18 32.83
C LYS A 5 6.80 -48.25 31.86
N VAL A 6 5.48 -48.27 31.85
CA VAL A 6 4.65 -47.33 31.07
C VAL A 6 4.75 -45.96 31.76
N GLU A 7 5.50 -45.04 31.17
CA GLU A 7 5.49 -43.63 31.58
C GLU A 7 4.12 -42.98 31.26
N PRO A 8 3.49 -42.27 32.20
CA PRO A 8 2.20 -41.66 31.96
C PRO A 8 2.30 -40.52 30.93
N GLU A 9 1.58 -40.63 29.79
CA GLU A 9 1.49 -39.66 28.73
C GLU A 9 1.02 -38.24 29.16
N SER A 10 0.41 -38.13 30.33
CA SER A 10 -0.10 -36.86 30.90
C SER A 10 0.96 -35.78 31.08
N GLY A 11 2.21 -36.14 31.33
CA GLY A 11 3.29 -35.17 31.53
C GLY A 11 3.78 -34.46 30.25
N LYS A 12 3.61 -35.11 29.08
CA LYS A 12 4.04 -34.55 27.77
C LYS A 12 3.07 -33.49 27.27
N GLU A 13 1.79 -33.64 27.51
CA GLU A 13 0.74 -32.72 27.05
C GLU A 13 0.74 -31.41 27.86
N SER A 14 0.98 -31.48 29.18
CA SER A 14 1.12 -30.30 30.03
C SER A 14 2.35 -29.45 29.66
N ARG A 15 3.47 -30.10 29.33
CA ARG A 15 4.69 -29.39 28.89
C ARG A 15 4.53 -28.73 27.51
N ARG A 16 3.74 -29.31 26.60
CA ARG A 16 3.44 -28.69 25.29
C ARG A 16 2.58 -27.44 25.43
N LYS A 17 1.53 -27.49 26.28
CA LYS A 17 0.65 -26.34 26.55
C LYS A 17 1.40 -25.15 27.18
N CYS A 18 2.30 -25.43 28.11
CA CYS A 18 3.10 -24.38 28.75
C CYS A 18 4.09 -23.71 27.77
N ARG A 19 4.66 -24.50 26.84
CA ARG A 19 5.61 -24.00 25.82
C ARG A 19 4.95 -23.15 24.74
N THR A 20 3.68 -23.45 24.39
CA THR A 20 2.91 -22.66 23.42
C THR A 20 2.43 -21.34 24.01
N HIS A 21 2.05 -21.32 25.29
CA HIS A 21 1.63 -20.10 25.99
C HIS A 21 2.78 -19.09 26.12
N GLY A 22 3.98 -19.56 26.48
CA GLY A 22 5.17 -18.70 26.57
C GLY A 22 5.59 -18.11 25.21
N ARG A 23 5.46 -18.88 24.12
CA ARG A 23 5.74 -18.38 22.77
C ARG A 23 4.73 -17.32 22.31
N MET A 24 3.45 -17.48 22.63
CA MET A 24 2.42 -16.52 22.28
C MET A 24 2.62 -15.18 23.00
N HIS A 25 2.97 -15.21 24.30
CA HIS A 25 3.29 -13.99 25.03
C HIS A 25 4.53 -13.26 24.48
N ALA A 26 5.58 -14.00 24.13
CA ALA A 26 6.76 -13.41 23.49
C ALA A 26 6.44 -12.75 22.14
N LEU A 27 5.64 -13.42 21.28
CA LEU A 27 5.21 -12.86 20.01
C LEU A 27 4.35 -11.61 20.19
N VAL A 28 3.41 -11.59 21.12
CA VAL A 28 2.58 -10.41 21.42
C VAL A 28 3.44 -9.25 21.89
N GLN A 29 4.44 -9.51 22.71
CA GLN A 29 5.36 -8.50 23.21
C GLN A 29 6.24 -7.94 22.10
N ASP A 30 6.80 -8.78 21.22
CA ASP A 30 7.58 -8.36 20.06
C ASP A 30 6.75 -7.53 19.09
N VAL A 31 5.50 -7.95 18.81
CA VAL A 31 4.58 -7.21 17.95
C VAL A 31 4.23 -5.85 18.57
N SER A 32 4.00 -5.78 19.88
CA SER A 32 3.69 -4.52 20.54
C SER A 32 4.87 -3.54 20.51
N VAL A 33 6.09 -4.01 20.70
CA VAL A 33 7.31 -3.20 20.55
C VAL A 33 7.47 -2.71 19.13
N TRP A 34 7.23 -3.59 18.14
CA TRP A 34 7.28 -3.22 16.72
C TRP A 34 6.23 -2.15 16.36
N ILE A 35 4.97 -2.31 16.82
CA ILE A 35 3.90 -1.32 16.61
C ILE A 35 4.28 0.04 17.20
N HIS A 36 4.89 0.06 18.39
CA HIS A 36 5.33 1.30 19.02
C HIS A 36 6.46 2.00 18.24
N GLY A 37 7.32 1.22 17.59
CA GLY A 37 8.37 1.74 16.70
C GLY A 37 7.80 2.35 15.40
N HIS A 38 6.70 1.78 14.87
CA HIS A 38 6.13 2.12 13.55
C HIS A 38 4.71 2.69 13.66
N ARG A 39 4.50 3.59 14.62
CA ARG A 39 3.16 4.16 14.91
C ARG A 39 2.52 4.84 13.70
N LEU A 40 3.31 5.52 12.89
CA LEU A 40 2.80 6.21 11.69
C LEU A 40 2.35 5.22 10.63
N ALA A 41 3.16 4.20 10.32
CA ALA A 41 2.83 3.18 9.34
C ALA A 41 1.56 2.42 9.74
N VAL A 42 1.47 2.02 11.02
CA VAL A 42 0.29 1.34 11.57
C VAL A 42 -0.94 2.25 11.53
N ALA A 43 -0.82 3.51 11.98
CA ALA A 43 -1.94 4.46 11.98
C ALA A 43 -2.48 4.69 10.56
N LEU A 44 -1.59 4.94 9.57
CA LEU A 44 -2.00 5.16 8.18
C LEU A 44 -2.68 3.92 7.58
N SER A 45 -2.10 2.73 7.79
CA SER A 45 -2.67 1.49 7.26
C SER A 45 -4.01 1.14 7.92
N CYS A 46 -4.13 1.34 9.23
CA CYS A 46 -5.40 1.15 9.94
C CYS A 46 -6.46 2.17 9.53
N THR A 47 -6.08 3.43 9.34
CA THR A 47 -6.99 4.47 8.84
C THR A 47 -7.47 4.14 7.43
N PHE A 48 -6.57 3.72 6.55
CA PHE A 48 -6.92 3.28 5.20
C PHE A 48 -7.90 2.10 5.22
N ALA A 49 -7.61 1.05 5.97
CA ALA A 49 -8.49 -0.11 6.10
C ALA A 49 -9.85 0.28 6.73
N GLY A 50 -9.83 1.06 7.80
CA GLY A 50 -11.04 1.51 8.50
C GLY A 50 -11.95 2.36 7.63
N LEU A 51 -11.40 3.30 6.85
CA LEU A 51 -12.17 4.11 5.89
C LEU A 51 -12.83 3.24 4.82
N ASN A 52 -12.12 2.25 4.26
CA ASN A 52 -12.70 1.34 3.28
C ASN A 52 -13.84 0.51 3.86
N ILE A 53 -13.65 -0.06 5.04
CA ILE A 53 -14.67 -0.85 5.73
C ILE A 53 -15.88 0.03 6.06
N ALA A 54 -15.67 1.22 6.59
CA ALA A 54 -16.75 2.16 6.92
C ALA A 54 -17.56 2.56 5.67
N MET A 55 -16.86 2.82 4.54
CA MET A 55 -17.53 3.12 3.28
C MET A 55 -18.34 1.92 2.77
N TRP A 56 -17.81 0.70 2.82
CA TRP A 56 -18.53 -0.49 2.38
C TRP A 56 -19.79 -0.74 3.24
N ILE A 57 -19.68 -0.61 4.57
CA ILE A 57 -20.81 -0.73 5.48
C ILE A 57 -21.85 0.37 5.18
N GLY A 58 -21.41 1.62 5.00
CA GLY A 58 -22.31 2.73 4.69
C GLY A 58 -23.10 2.51 3.40
N PHE A 59 -22.47 2.03 2.33
CA PHE A 59 -23.15 1.70 1.07
C PHE A 59 -24.10 0.50 1.22
N ALA A 60 -23.69 -0.53 1.95
CA ALA A 60 -24.54 -1.69 2.22
C ALA A 60 -25.80 -1.31 3.01
N LEU A 61 -25.65 -0.48 4.05
CA LEU A 61 -26.79 0.02 4.84
C LEU A 61 -27.71 0.94 4.04
N ALA A 62 -27.16 1.72 3.11
CA ALA A 62 -27.93 2.59 2.22
C ALA A 62 -28.65 1.82 1.10
N GLY A 63 -28.46 0.50 0.98
CA GLY A 63 -29.01 -0.33 -0.10
C GLY A 63 -28.53 0.09 -1.50
N ARG A 64 -27.43 0.82 -1.58
CA ARG A 64 -26.87 1.33 -2.83
C ARG A 64 -25.66 0.48 -3.26
N PRO A 65 -25.58 0.11 -4.56
CA PRO A 65 -24.38 -0.56 -5.05
C PRO A 65 -23.18 0.39 -4.89
N LEU A 66 -22.02 -0.17 -4.51
CA LEU A 66 -20.76 0.58 -4.45
C LEU A 66 -20.54 1.31 -5.78
N PRO A 67 -20.30 2.63 -5.78
CA PRO A 67 -20.15 3.43 -6.99
C PRO A 67 -18.80 3.21 -7.68
N LEU A 68 -18.35 1.96 -7.77
CA LEU A 68 -17.03 1.59 -8.31
C LEU A 68 -16.80 2.06 -9.76
N ARG A 69 -17.91 2.19 -10.53
CA ARG A 69 -17.86 2.72 -11.89
C ARG A 69 -17.84 4.25 -11.93
N SER A 70 -18.52 4.91 -11.00
CA SER A 70 -18.55 6.39 -10.93
C SER A 70 -17.31 6.98 -10.28
N LEU A 71 -16.50 6.16 -9.58
CA LEU A 71 -15.21 6.58 -9.01
C LEU A 71 -14.11 6.78 -10.06
N ARG A 72 -14.34 6.35 -11.31
CA ARG A 72 -13.42 6.69 -12.40
C ARG A 72 -13.66 8.15 -12.79
N THR A 73 -12.78 9.02 -12.37
CA THR A 73 -12.79 10.44 -12.73
C THR A 73 -12.38 10.65 -14.17
N SER A 74 -13.10 11.54 -14.85
CA SER A 74 -12.66 12.15 -16.09
C SER A 74 -11.81 13.38 -15.78
N LEU A 75 -10.77 13.65 -16.58
CA LEU A 75 -9.94 14.85 -16.43
C LEU A 75 -10.74 16.16 -16.61
N GLN A 76 -11.91 16.10 -17.26
CA GLN A 76 -12.79 17.25 -17.43
C GLN A 76 -13.57 17.62 -16.17
N GLU A 77 -13.85 16.63 -15.30
CA GLU A 77 -14.56 16.81 -14.03
C GLU A 77 -13.58 16.73 -12.85
N PHE A 78 -12.48 17.49 -12.96
CA PHE A 78 -11.43 17.47 -11.94
C PHE A 78 -11.97 17.98 -10.61
N ASN A 79 -12.37 17.06 -9.74
CA ASN A 79 -12.75 17.33 -8.37
C ASN A 79 -11.72 16.67 -7.44
N LEU A 80 -10.98 17.50 -6.70
CA LEU A 80 -9.92 17.05 -5.79
C LEU A 80 -10.44 16.06 -4.74
N LEU A 81 -11.65 16.30 -4.22
CA LEU A 81 -12.30 15.40 -3.27
C LEU A 81 -12.59 14.03 -3.88
N HIS A 82 -13.04 14.01 -5.14
CA HIS A 82 -13.29 12.76 -5.85
C HIS A 82 -12.01 12.00 -6.12
N LEU A 83 -10.94 12.72 -6.48
CA LEU A 83 -9.60 12.14 -6.68
C LEU A 83 -9.07 11.51 -5.39
N LEU A 84 -9.19 12.20 -4.25
CA LEU A 84 -8.82 11.66 -2.94
C LEU A 84 -9.68 10.42 -2.57
N ALA A 85 -10.97 10.46 -2.86
CA ALA A 85 -11.83 9.32 -2.64
C ALA A 85 -11.41 8.10 -3.49
N THR A 86 -11.03 8.30 -4.76
CA THR A 86 -10.54 7.21 -5.62
C THR A 86 -9.20 6.66 -5.15
N LEU A 87 -8.32 7.49 -4.59
CA LEU A 87 -7.04 7.08 -4.02
C LEU A 87 -7.23 6.18 -2.80
N LEU A 88 -8.30 6.42 -2.03
CA LEU A 88 -8.54 5.70 -0.77
C LEU A 88 -9.45 4.47 -0.93
N LEU A 89 -10.26 4.37 -1.98
CA LEU A 89 -11.21 3.28 -2.15
C LEU A 89 -10.63 2.10 -2.91
N THR A 90 -10.83 0.89 -2.35
CA THR A 90 -10.49 -0.38 -2.99
C THR A 90 -11.74 -1.10 -3.49
N ARG A 91 -11.57 -1.95 -4.52
CA ARG A 91 -12.70 -2.61 -5.19
C ARG A 91 -13.15 -3.91 -4.52
N GLY A 92 -12.35 -4.48 -3.63
CA GLY A 92 -12.66 -5.77 -3.03
C GLY A 92 -11.83 -6.06 -1.78
N ILE A 93 -12.30 -7.03 -0.97
CA ILE A 93 -11.67 -7.41 0.29
C ILE A 93 -10.23 -7.90 0.10
N LEU A 94 -9.99 -8.72 -0.93
CA LEU A 94 -8.65 -9.24 -1.22
C LEU A 94 -7.70 -8.10 -1.58
N GLN A 95 -8.14 -7.18 -2.44
CA GLN A 95 -7.36 -6.01 -2.81
C GLN A 95 -7.09 -5.12 -1.59
N LEU A 96 -8.10 -4.87 -0.76
CA LEU A 96 -7.93 -4.10 0.48
C LEU A 96 -6.85 -4.72 1.38
N LEU A 97 -6.88 -6.03 1.55
CA LEU A 97 -5.90 -6.73 2.38
C LEU A 97 -4.49 -6.62 1.81
N VAL A 98 -4.31 -6.85 0.51
CA VAL A 98 -3.02 -6.72 -0.17
C VAL A 98 -2.50 -5.28 -0.10
N ASP A 99 -3.34 -4.30 -0.41
CA ASP A 99 -2.96 -2.88 -0.39
C ASP A 99 -2.62 -2.42 1.03
N THR A 100 -3.37 -2.87 2.05
CA THR A 100 -3.11 -2.53 3.46
C THR A 100 -1.76 -3.10 3.92
N ILE A 101 -1.47 -4.36 3.60
CA ILE A 101 -0.19 -4.99 3.95
C ILE A 101 0.96 -4.30 3.21
N ALA A 102 0.79 -4.02 1.91
CA ALA A 102 1.80 -3.35 1.12
C ALA A 102 2.10 -1.93 1.65
N LEU A 103 1.06 -1.15 1.96
CA LEU A 103 1.21 0.17 2.58
C LEU A 103 1.92 0.09 3.93
N LEU A 104 1.52 -0.88 4.79
CA LEU A 104 2.15 -1.09 6.08
C LEU A 104 3.66 -1.35 5.95
N VAL A 105 4.05 -2.23 5.03
CA VAL A 105 5.46 -2.56 4.78
C VAL A 105 6.22 -1.36 4.22
N MET A 106 5.66 -0.68 3.20
CA MET A 106 6.29 0.47 2.56
C MET A 106 6.49 1.63 3.55
N PHE A 107 5.46 1.98 4.32
CA PHE A 107 5.55 3.04 5.32
C PHE A 107 6.43 2.65 6.51
N SER A 108 6.47 1.39 6.93
CA SER A 108 7.40 0.93 7.97
C SER A 108 8.85 1.12 7.54
N ILE A 109 9.19 0.73 6.31
CA ILE A 109 10.54 0.93 5.76
C ILE A 109 10.85 2.43 5.66
N ALA A 110 9.91 3.23 5.16
CA ALA A 110 10.10 4.66 5.03
C ALA A 110 10.23 5.35 6.40
N GLU A 111 9.41 4.99 7.39
CA GLU A 111 9.44 5.55 8.74
C GLU A 111 10.76 5.26 9.46
N THR A 112 11.32 4.05 9.29
CA THR A 112 12.61 3.69 9.89
C THR A 112 13.78 4.46 9.29
N LEU A 113 13.70 4.80 8.00
CA LEU A 113 14.82 5.42 7.27
C LEU A 113 14.77 6.95 7.29
N LEU A 114 13.59 7.54 7.12
CA LEU A 114 13.41 8.99 7.04
C LEU A 114 12.94 9.62 8.36
N GLY A 115 12.29 8.82 9.21
CA GLY A 115 11.53 9.32 10.36
C GLY A 115 10.15 9.86 9.97
N ARG A 116 9.23 10.00 10.94
CA ARG A 116 7.80 10.22 10.73
C ARG A 116 7.45 11.43 9.86
N ARG A 117 8.00 12.61 10.19
CA ARG A 117 7.66 13.86 9.50
C ARG A 117 8.10 13.82 8.03
N ARG A 118 9.33 13.37 7.78
CA ARG A 118 9.87 13.30 6.42
C ARG A 118 9.16 12.24 5.56
N THR A 119 8.75 11.14 6.16
CA THR A 119 7.95 10.12 5.46
C THR A 119 6.62 10.67 4.98
N LEU A 120 5.89 11.42 5.84
CA LEU A 120 4.63 12.05 5.45
C LEU A 120 4.81 13.09 4.35
N THR A 121 5.80 13.97 4.49
CA THR A 121 6.08 15.00 3.46
C THR A 121 6.48 14.36 2.13
N ALA A 122 7.36 13.36 2.15
CA ALA A 122 7.78 12.64 0.95
C ALA A 122 6.59 11.90 0.30
N ALA A 123 5.75 11.20 1.09
CA ALA A 123 4.56 10.54 0.57
C ALA A 123 3.62 11.53 -0.12
N PHE A 124 3.33 12.65 0.54
CA PHE A 124 2.43 13.68 0.01
C PHE A 124 2.96 14.33 -1.27
N ILE A 125 4.22 14.79 -1.26
CA ILE A 125 4.85 15.43 -2.42
C ILE A 125 4.94 14.46 -3.60
N CYS A 126 5.42 13.23 -3.36
CA CYS A 126 5.54 12.22 -4.43
C CYS A 126 4.18 11.83 -5.01
N THR A 127 3.14 11.78 -4.18
CA THR A 127 1.79 11.46 -4.67
C THR A 127 1.22 12.59 -5.51
N LEU A 128 1.31 13.84 -5.05
CA LEU A 128 0.82 14.99 -5.82
C LEU A 128 1.58 15.14 -7.14
N ALA A 129 2.91 15.17 -7.08
CA ALA A 129 3.75 15.30 -8.28
C ALA A 129 3.61 14.10 -9.21
N GLY A 130 3.59 12.87 -8.65
CA GLY A 130 3.41 11.64 -9.40
C GLY A 130 2.04 11.56 -10.07
N THR A 131 0.98 12.00 -9.38
CA THR A 131 -0.36 12.06 -9.96
C THR A 131 -0.42 13.07 -11.10
N ALA A 132 0.09 14.28 -10.89
CA ALA A 132 0.11 15.32 -11.91
C ALA A 132 0.89 14.86 -13.16
N LEU A 133 2.11 14.36 -13.01
CA LEU A 133 2.92 13.87 -14.11
C LEU A 133 2.33 12.62 -14.76
N GLY A 134 1.82 11.68 -13.98
CA GLY A 134 1.21 10.46 -14.51
C GLY A 134 -0.02 10.76 -15.37
N LEU A 135 -0.84 11.74 -14.97
CA LEU A 135 -1.98 12.20 -15.76
C LEU A 135 -1.55 12.91 -17.05
N LEU A 136 -0.50 13.74 -16.98
CA LEU A 136 0.06 14.40 -18.18
C LEU A 136 0.63 13.38 -19.17
N LEU A 137 1.38 12.39 -18.69
CA LEU A 137 1.93 11.32 -19.53
C LEU A 137 0.81 10.47 -20.13
N CYS A 138 -0.17 10.07 -19.35
CA CYS A 138 -1.29 9.28 -19.84
C CYS A 138 -2.12 10.05 -20.88
N GLY A 139 -2.42 11.33 -20.62
CA GLY A 139 -3.11 12.22 -21.57
C GLY A 139 -2.31 12.44 -22.85
N GLY A 140 -1.01 12.72 -22.74
CA GLY A 140 -0.12 12.95 -23.86
C GLY A 140 0.07 11.72 -24.74
N ILE A 141 0.29 10.56 -24.16
CA ILE A 141 0.42 9.29 -24.90
C ILE A 141 -0.89 8.94 -25.62
N ALA A 142 -2.02 9.10 -24.94
CA ALA A 142 -3.32 8.82 -25.55
C ALA A 142 -3.62 9.76 -26.72
N GLN A 143 -3.25 11.04 -26.63
CA GLN A 143 -3.39 12.01 -27.72
C GLN A 143 -2.48 11.68 -28.91
N LEU A 144 -1.24 11.25 -28.64
CA LEU A 144 -0.29 10.84 -29.68
C LEU A 144 -0.75 9.58 -30.43
N LEU A 145 -1.31 8.61 -29.72
CA LEU A 145 -1.72 7.33 -30.32
C LEU A 145 -3.05 7.41 -31.08
N GLN A 146 -3.98 8.26 -30.64
CA GLN A 146 -5.34 8.30 -31.17
C GLN A 146 -5.64 9.54 -32.03
N GLY A 147 -4.74 10.51 -32.11
CA GLY A 147 -4.91 11.72 -32.92
C GLY A 147 -6.08 12.63 -32.50
N THR A 148 -6.82 12.28 -31.48
CA THR A 148 -7.98 13.01 -30.96
C THR A 148 -7.72 13.49 -29.54
N PRO A 149 -8.29 14.64 -29.12
CA PRO A 149 -8.17 15.10 -27.72
C PRO A 149 -8.95 14.16 -26.80
N VAL A 150 -8.29 13.07 -26.38
CA VAL A 150 -8.88 11.98 -25.56
C VAL A 150 -8.89 12.35 -24.07
N VAL A 151 -8.27 13.48 -23.71
CA VAL A 151 -8.08 13.92 -22.31
C VAL A 151 -9.37 13.86 -21.48
N GLY A 152 -10.53 14.15 -22.10
CA GLY A 152 -11.82 14.07 -21.41
C GLY A 152 -12.46 12.68 -21.33
N ARG A 153 -11.96 11.69 -22.07
CA ARG A 153 -12.54 10.33 -22.10
C ARG A 153 -11.77 9.31 -21.28
N ILE A 154 -10.56 9.62 -20.84
CA ILE A 154 -9.75 8.71 -20.04
C ILE A 154 -10.32 8.70 -18.63
N ARG A 155 -10.91 7.58 -18.27
CA ARG A 155 -11.34 7.31 -16.89
C ARG A 155 -10.23 6.55 -16.16
N PHE A 156 -9.73 7.11 -15.09
CA PHE A 156 -8.68 6.49 -14.27
C PHE A 156 -9.10 6.39 -12.80
N ALA A 157 -8.54 5.43 -12.11
CA ALA A 157 -8.62 5.30 -10.66
C ALA A 157 -7.20 5.27 -10.12
N LEU A 158 -6.90 6.11 -9.14
CA LEU A 158 -5.59 6.11 -8.49
C LEU A 158 -5.45 4.89 -7.59
N SER A 159 -4.25 4.33 -7.57
CA SER A 159 -3.93 3.26 -6.63
C SER A 159 -3.48 3.85 -5.29
N PRO A 160 -3.95 3.34 -4.15
CA PRO A 160 -3.48 3.77 -2.83
C PRO A 160 -1.97 3.51 -2.63
N LEU A 161 -1.42 2.56 -3.37
CA LEU A 161 0.01 2.25 -3.36
C LEU A 161 0.89 3.42 -3.82
N THR A 162 0.34 4.40 -4.55
CA THR A 162 1.06 5.59 -5.01
C THR A 162 1.67 6.37 -3.83
N LEU A 163 0.96 6.44 -2.69
CA LEU A 163 1.44 7.06 -1.46
C LEU A 163 2.66 6.33 -0.87
N GLY A 164 2.57 5.00 -0.77
CA GLY A 164 3.62 4.17 -0.17
C GLY A 164 4.86 4.08 -1.03
N VAL A 165 4.68 3.90 -2.34
CA VAL A 165 5.78 3.73 -3.31
C VAL A 165 6.66 4.97 -3.37
N GLY A 166 6.06 6.17 -3.48
CA GLY A 166 6.82 7.43 -3.50
C GLY A 166 7.68 7.59 -2.25
N ALA A 167 7.10 7.37 -1.07
CA ALA A 167 7.82 7.43 0.21
C ALA A 167 8.94 6.39 0.31
N MET A 168 8.68 5.14 -0.11
CA MET A 168 9.66 4.05 -0.08
C MET A 168 10.85 4.34 -1.02
N MET A 169 10.57 4.86 -2.22
CA MET A 169 11.62 5.22 -3.19
C MET A 169 12.49 6.37 -2.66
N ALA A 170 11.89 7.41 -2.07
CA ALA A 170 12.63 8.48 -1.41
C ALA A 170 13.47 7.94 -0.24
N ALA A 171 12.89 7.07 0.59
CA ALA A 171 13.59 6.44 1.71
C ALA A 171 14.78 5.58 1.28
N SER A 172 14.71 4.99 0.09
CA SER A 172 15.79 4.15 -0.43
C SER A 172 17.15 4.85 -0.50
N ALA A 173 17.17 6.18 -0.63
CA ALA A 173 18.40 6.97 -0.67
C ALA A 173 19.22 6.91 0.61
N PHE A 174 18.56 6.72 1.75
CA PHE A 174 19.18 6.66 3.07
C PHE A 174 19.68 5.26 3.43
N THR A 175 19.52 4.29 2.53
CA THR A 175 20.03 2.92 2.72
C THR A 175 21.45 2.76 2.20
N ARG A 176 22.15 1.73 2.66
CA ARG A 176 23.49 1.34 2.15
C ARG A 176 23.42 1.07 0.64
N ARG A 177 24.47 1.41 -0.11
CA ARG A 177 24.55 1.37 -1.58
C ARG A 177 24.01 0.07 -2.21
N LEU A 178 24.30 -1.09 -1.63
CA LEU A 178 23.83 -2.38 -2.12
C LEU A 178 22.32 -2.56 -1.95
N TRP A 179 21.80 -2.23 -0.76
CA TRP A 179 20.37 -2.30 -0.45
C TRP A 179 19.55 -1.28 -1.25
N ARG A 180 20.09 -0.08 -1.45
CA ARG A 180 19.48 0.95 -2.29
C ARG A 180 19.19 0.44 -3.69
N ARG A 181 20.18 -0.19 -4.34
CA ARG A 181 20.03 -0.76 -5.68
C ARG A 181 18.98 -1.87 -5.70
N ARG A 182 18.98 -2.77 -4.72
CA ARG A 182 18.01 -3.85 -4.63
C ARG A 182 16.58 -3.35 -4.42
N ILE A 183 16.36 -2.43 -3.49
CA ILE A 183 15.04 -1.85 -3.20
C ILE A 183 14.51 -1.14 -4.44
N ARG A 184 15.32 -0.31 -5.09
CA ARG A 184 14.92 0.39 -6.32
C ARG A 184 14.60 -0.58 -7.46
N LEU A 185 15.46 -1.58 -7.68
CA LEU A 185 15.25 -2.57 -8.73
C LEU A 185 13.96 -3.37 -8.48
N ILE A 186 13.78 -3.92 -7.30
CA ILE A 186 12.55 -4.67 -6.95
C ILE A 186 11.32 -3.76 -7.07
N GLY A 187 11.41 -2.52 -6.57
CA GLY A 187 10.32 -1.56 -6.66
C GLY A 187 9.93 -1.25 -8.10
N TYR A 188 10.89 -0.91 -8.97
CA TYR A 188 10.59 -0.64 -10.38
C TYR A 188 10.06 -1.86 -11.13
N VAL A 189 10.66 -3.04 -10.92
CA VAL A 189 10.18 -4.28 -11.55
C VAL A 189 8.73 -4.57 -11.12
N SER A 190 8.43 -4.45 -9.82
CA SER A 190 7.07 -4.65 -9.32
C SER A 190 6.08 -3.66 -9.92
N ILE A 191 6.45 -2.37 -10.02
CA ILE A 191 5.58 -1.33 -10.59
C ILE A 191 5.36 -1.57 -12.08
N ILE A 192 6.42 -1.88 -12.84
CA ILE A 192 6.31 -2.18 -14.27
C ILE A 192 5.41 -3.39 -14.49
N MET A 193 5.54 -4.42 -13.68
CA MET A 193 4.64 -5.58 -13.72
C MET A 193 3.19 -5.16 -13.48
N VAL A 194 2.91 -4.36 -12.44
CA VAL A 194 1.56 -3.85 -12.18
C VAL A 194 1.04 -3.06 -13.37
N VAL A 195 1.80 -2.12 -13.91
CA VAL A 195 1.40 -1.30 -15.07
C VAL A 195 1.11 -2.16 -16.31
N MET A 196 1.95 -3.17 -16.57
CA MET A 196 1.78 -4.05 -17.74
C MET A 196 0.57 -4.98 -17.63
N PHE A 197 0.27 -5.48 -16.42
CA PHE A 197 -0.82 -6.44 -16.22
C PHE A 197 -2.17 -5.82 -15.88
N SER A 198 -2.21 -4.63 -15.25
CA SER A 198 -3.47 -4.02 -14.81
C SER A 198 -4.23 -3.31 -15.94
N GLY A 199 -3.52 -2.78 -16.93
CA GLY A 199 -4.11 -1.95 -18.00
C GLY A 199 -4.82 -0.69 -17.49
N ASN A 200 -4.61 -0.30 -16.24
CA ASN A 200 -5.26 0.87 -15.65
C ASN A 200 -4.40 2.12 -15.83
N PRO A 201 -4.92 3.18 -16.47
CA PRO A 201 -4.17 4.42 -16.65
C PRO A 201 -3.64 5.05 -15.36
N GLY A 202 -4.31 4.79 -14.22
CA GLY A 202 -3.87 5.26 -12.91
C GLY A 202 -2.53 4.68 -12.42
N ASP A 203 -2.09 3.55 -12.99
CA ASP A 203 -0.83 2.93 -12.59
C ASP A 203 0.40 3.65 -13.19
N TYR A 204 0.21 4.47 -14.23
CA TYR A 204 1.25 5.40 -14.67
C TYR A 204 1.56 6.48 -13.61
N CYS A 205 0.56 6.83 -12.77
CA CYS A 205 0.77 7.73 -11.63
C CYS A 205 1.66 7.06 -10.57
N LEU A 206 1.54 5.74 -10.40
CA LEU A 206 2.40 4.96 -9.53
C LEU A 206 3.87 4.99 -10.00
N LEU A 207 4.08 4.78 -11.30
CA LEU A 207 5.41 4.85 -11.92
C LEU A 207 6.02 6.25 -11.79
N ALA A 208 5.23 7.29 -12.05
CA ALA A 208 5.65 8.68 -11.91
C ALA A 208 6.01 9.02 -10.45
N ALA A 209 5.19 8.59 -9.48
CA ALA A 209 5.48 8.79 -8.05
C ALA A 209 6.77 8.08 -7.60
N ALA A 210 7.04 6.88 -8.15
CA ALA A 210 8.30 6.19 -7.91
C ALA A 210 9.50 6.98 -8.47
N GLY A 211 9.36 7.54 -9.66
CA GLY A 211 10.38 8.41 -10.30
C GLY A 211 10.67 9.64 -9.46
N PHE A 212 9.64 10.36 -9.01
CA PHE A 212 9.78 11.51 -8.10
C PHE A 212 10.42 11.11 -6.77
N GLY A 213 10.01 10.01 -6.17
CA GLY A 213 10.61 9.51 -4.95
C GLY A 213 12.10 9.18 -5.14
N HIS A 214 12.48 8.68 -6.32
CA HIS A 214 13.89 8.42 -6.66
C HIS A 214 14.72 9.71 -6.77
N VAL A 215 14.14 10.77 -7.35
CA VAL A 215 14.83 12.06 -7.53
C VAL A 215 14.95 12.82 -6.22
N LEU A 216 13.92 12.76 -5.36
CA LEU A 216 13.92 13.42 -4.04
C LEU A 216 14.84 12.77 -3.03
N GLY A 217 15.22 11.50 -3.21
CA GLY A 217 16.12 10.74 -2.35
C GLY A 217 17.48 10.53 -2.97
#